data_c9ff141ce12c644441440043475490fe
#
_entry.id   c9ff141ce12c644441440043475490fe
#
_cell.length_a   1.000
_cell.length_b   1.000
_cell.length_c   1.000
_cell.angle_alpha   90.00
_cell.angle_beta   90.00
_cell.angle_gamma   90.00
#
_symmetry.space_group_name_H-M   'P 1'
#
loop_
_entity.id
_entity.type
_entity.pdbx_description
1 polymer ?
#
loop_
_entity_poly.entity_id
_entity_poly.type
_entity_poly.pdbx_seq_one_letter_code
_entity_poly.pdbx_strand_id
1 'polypeptide(L)'
;MEHKVLVRVRASMSGLAFDFKIPYDIQVKDITPTMKQMFCKVSEQKLPFLQRPLLFKMDGEMLAESKTFRELQIASGDLLILV
;
A
#
# COMPACT_ATOMS: atom_id res chain seq x y z
N MET A 1 22.90 -2.46 1.40
CA MET A 1 21.95 -1.55 2.04
C MET A 1 20.60 -1.66 1.35
N GLU A 2 19.55 -1.97 2.08
CA GLU A 2 18.24 -2.08 1.48
C GLU A 2 17.63 -0.71 1.25
N HIS A 3 17.22 -0.45 0.01
CA HIS A 3 16.53 0.78 -0.37
C HIS A 3 15.03 0.58 -0.55
N LYS A 4 14.57 -0.68 -0.46
CA LYS A 4 13.16 -1.03 -0.66
C LYS A 4 12.70 -1.98 0.43
N VAL A 5 11.43 -1.86 0.77
CA VAL A 5 10.78 -2.75 1.72
C VAL A 5 9.77 -3.63 0.98
N LEU A 6 9.70 -4.89 1.34
CA LEU A 6 8.72 -5.83 0.79
C LEU A 6 7.51 -5.86 1.72
N VAL A 7 6.37 -5.38 1.23
CA VAL A 7 5.12 -5.38 2.01
C VAL A 7 4.04 -6.17 1.27
N ARG A 8 3.16 -6.80 2.03
CA ARG A 8 1.96 -7.41 1.47
C ARG A 8 0.80 -6.46 1.66
N VAL A 9 0.11 -6.14 0.57
CA VAL A 9 -1.01 -5.20 0.58
C VAL A 9 -2.27 -5.93 0.15
N ARG A 10 -3.31 -5.84 0.97
CA ARG A 10 -4.61 -6.43 0.69
C ARG A 10 -5.62 -5.35 0.35
N ALA A 11 -6.39 -5.56 -0.71
CA ALA A 11 -7.51 -4.69 -1.05
C ALA A 11 -8.68 -5.00 -0.10
N SER A 12 -9.17 -4.00 0.62
CA SER A 12 -10.12 -4.21 1.71
C SER A 12 -11.42 -4.91 1.31
N MET A 13 -11.93 -4.62 0.11
CA MET A 13 -13.25 -5.12 -0.30
C MET A 13 -13.20 -6.41 -1.12
N SER A 14 -12.08 -6.70 -1.77
CA SER A 14 -11.99 -7.84 -2.68
C SER A 14 -11.28 -9.04 -2.09
N GLY A 15 -10.51 -8.84 -1.02
CA GLY A 15 -9.68 -9.89 -0.44
C GLY A 15 -8.43 -10.22 -1.24
N LEU A 16 -8.23 -9.57 -2.40
CA LEU A 16 -7.00 -9.76 -3.18
C LEU A 16 -5.81 -9.16 -2.43
N ALA A 17 -4.68 -9.83 -2.52
CA ALA A 17 -3.45 -9.37 -1.88
C ALA A 17 -2.27 -9.59 -2.82
N PHE A 18 -1.36 -8.63 -2.84
CA PHE A 18 -0.13 -8.71 -3.63
C PHE A 18 1.05 -8.22 -2.81
N ASP A 19 2.24 -8.71 -3.15
CA ASP A 19 3.48 -8.23 -2.56
C ASP A 19 4.03 -7.10 -3.40
N PHE A 20 4.45 -6.03 -2.73
CA PHE A 20 5.05 -4.87 -3.37
C PHE A 20 6.42 -4.59 -2.78
N LYS A 21 7.38 -4.28 -3.65
CA LYS A 21 8.66 -3.71 -3.23
C LYS A 21 8.57 -2.21 -3.36
N ILE A 22 8.61 -1.53 -2.23
CA ILE A 22 8.38 -0.08 -2.16
C ILE A 22 9.67 0.61 -1.67
N PRO A 23 10.16 1.63 -2.37
CA PRO A 23 11.27 2.43 -1.86
C PRO A 23 10.91 3.07 -0.52
N TYR A 24 11.85 3.04 0.43
CA TYR A 24 11.62 3.57 1.78
C TYR A 24 11.36 5.07 1.81
N ASP A 25 11.88 5.81 0.84
CA ASP A 25 11.94 7.27 0.90
C ASP A 25 10.93 7.96 -0.01
N ILE A 26 9.91 7.23 -0.48
CA ILE A 26 8.80 7.81 -1.23
C ILE A 26 7.61 8.02 -0.29
N GLN A 27 6.96 9.16 -0.41
CA GLN A 27 5.79 9.48 0.42
C GLN A 27 4.61 8.56 0.08
N VAL A 28 3.83 8.23 1.10
CA VAL A 28 2.66 7.32 0.95
C VAL A 28 1.72 7.82 -0.14
N LYS A 29 1.47 9.13 -0.22
CA LYS A 29 0.58 9.71 -1.22
C LYS A 29 1.00 9.43 -2.67
N ASP A 30 2.28 9.18 -2.89
CA ASP A 30 2.82 8.88 -4.23
C ASP A 30 2.83 7.37 -4.53
N ILE A 31 2.66 6.55 -3.49
CA ILE A 31 2.65 5.09 -3.62
C ILE A 31 1.24 4.56 -3.86
N THR A 32 0.25 5.07 -3.15
CA THR A 32 -1.11 4.52 -3.16
C THR A 32 -1.80 4.54 -4.53
N PRO A 33 -1.65 5.58 -5.37
CA PRO A 33 -2.24 5.54 -6.70
C PRO A 33 -1.68 4.42 -7.57
N THR A 34 -0.39 4.15 -7.48
CA THR A 34 0.24 3.07 -8.22
C THR A 34 -0.26 1.71 -7.74
N MET A 35 -0.42 1.53 -6.43
CA MET A 35 -0.99 0.30 -5.88
C MET A 35 -2.41 0.06 -6.41
N LYS A 36 -3.24 1.10 -6.40
CA LYS A 36 -4.61 1.03 -6.92
C LYS A 36 -4.61 0.59 -8.38
N GLN A 37 -3.75 1.18 -9.20
CA GLN A 37 -3.65 0.81 -10.61
C GLN A 37 -3.25 -0.64 -10.79
N MET A 38 -2.29 -1.11 -9.99
CA MET A 38 -1.83 -2.50 -10.06
C MET A 38 -2.93 -3.49 -9.71
N PHE A 39 -3.70 -3.22 -8.66
CA PHE A 39 -4.83 -4.06 -8.28
C PHE A 39 -5.86 -4.13 -9.40
N CYS A 40 -6.24 -3.00 -9.96
CA CYS A 40 -7.24 -2.93 -11.01
C CYS A 40 -6.76 -3.63 -12.29
N LYS A 41 -5.49 -3.47 -12.62
CA LYS A 41 -4.89 -4.06 -13.82
C LYS A 41 -4.82 -5.58 -13.72
N VAL A 42 -4.37 -6.09 -12.58
CA VAL A 42 -4.19 -7.53 -12.39
C VAL A 42 -5.52 -8.25 -12.28
N SER A 43 -6.49 -7.66 -11.61
CA SER A 43 -7.82 -8.25 -11.44
C SER A 43 -8.67 -8.19 -12.70
N GLU A 44 -8.27 -7.39 -13.68
CA GLU A 44 -9.06 -7.11 -14.89
C GLU A 44 -10.45 -6.56 -14.55
N GLN A 45 -10.62 -6.01 -13.36
CA GLN A 45 -11.88 -5.46 -12.86
C GLN A 45 -11.62 -4.10 -12.22
N LYS A 46 -12.67 -3.28 -12.23
CA LYS A 46 -12.63 -2.04 -11.48
C LYS A 46 -13.02 -2.34 -10.04
N LEU A 47 -12.03 -2.32 -9.15
CA LEU A 47 -12.26 -2.58 -7.74
C LEU A 47 -12.80 -1.35 -7.01
N PRO A 48 -13.58 -1.55 -5.95
CA PRO A 48 -14.23 -0.44 -5.24
C PRO A 48 -13.28 0.27 -4.26
N PHE A 49 -12.19 0.83 -4.79
CA PHE A 49 -11.31 1.67 -3.98
C PHE A 49 -11.90 3.07 -3.87
N LEU A 50 -11.50 3.78 -2.82
CA LEU A 50 -11.77 5.20 -2.73
C LEU A 50 -11.12 5.92 -3.91
N GLN A 51 -11.69 7.04 -4.33
CA GLN A 51 -11.12 7.85 -5.41
C GLN A 51 -9.68 8.23 -5.08
N ARG A 52 -9.42 8.58 -3.81
CA ARG A 52 -8.09 8.80 -3.27
C ARG A 52 -7.80 7.66 -2.30
N PRO A 53 -7.05 6.63 -2.72
CA PRO A 53 -6.85 5.46 -1.90
C PRO A 53 -6.02 5.75 -0.65
N LEU A 54 -6.36 5.07 0.44
CA LEU A 54 -5.69 5.20 1.73
C LEU A 54 -5.08 3.86 2.13
N LEU A 55 -3.98 3.92 2.85
CA LEU A 55 -3.25 2.75 3.29
C LEU A 55 -3.30 2.67 4.82
N PHE A 56 -3.62 1.48 5.33
CA PHE A 56 -3.77 1.23 6.78
C PHE A 56 -2.89 0.07 7.22
N LYS A 57 -2.46 0.11 8.47
CA LYS A 57 -1.89 -1.06 9.14
C LYS A 57 -3.01 -2.01 9.57
N MET A 58 -2.64 -3.25 9.89
CA MET A 58 -3.62 -4.27 10.31
C MET A 58 -4.35 -3.91 11.61
N ASP A 59 -3.77 -3.06 12.44
CA ASP A 59 -4.41 -2.59 13.68
C ASP A 59 -5.41 -1.46 13.43
N GLY A 60 -5.57 -1.02 12.17
CA GLY A 60 -6.49 0.05 11.80
C GLY A 60 -5.87 1.44 11.73
N GLU A 61 -4.59 1.57 12.05
CA GLU A 61 -3.91 2.87 12.00
C GLU A 61 -3.66 3.29 10.55
N MET A 62 -4.13 4.46 10.16
CA MET A 62 -3.91 5.01 8.82
C MET A 62 -2.47 5.51 8.69
N LEU A 63 -1.83 5.17 7.58
CA LEU A 63 -0.51 5.70 7.26
C LEU A 63 -0.64 7.13 6.76
N ALA A 64 0.09 8.06 7.40
CA ALA A 64 0.06 9.47 7.02
C ALA A 64 0.58 9.65 5.59
N GLU A 65 -0.20 10.32 4.74
CA GLU A 65 0.12 10.46 3.32
C GLU A 65 1.39 11.27 3.05
N SER A 66 1.73 12.18 3.95
CA SER A 66 2.92 13.03 3.81
C SER A 66 4.20 12.36 4.29
N LYS A 67 4.11 11.18 4.87
CA LYS A 67 5.28 10.47 5.42
C LYS A 67 5.73 9.34 4.51
N THR A 68 6.98 8.95 4.67
CA THR A 68 7.58 7.82 3.96
C THR A 68 7.49 6.55 4.79
N PHE A 69 7.69 5.39 4.15
CA PHE A 69 7.73 4.13 4.89
C PHE A 69 8.87 4.10 5.91
N ARG A 70 9.99 4.77 5.62
CA ARG A 70 11.09 4.88 6.58
C ARG A 70 10.66 5.63 7.82
N GLU A 71 9.99 6.77 7.65
CA GLU A 71 9.49 7.56 8.77
C GLU A 71 8.43 6.82 9.59
N LEU A 72 7.62 6.01 8.92
CA LEU A 72 6.56 5.23 9.56
C LEU A 72 7.07 3.90 10.12
N GLN A 73 8.36 3.60 9.94
CA GLN A 73 9.00 2.38 10.42
C GLN A 73 8.35 1.11 9.88
N ILE A 74 7.90 1.15 8.63
CA ILE A 74 7.38 -0.03 7.95
C ILE A 74 8.53 -0.96 7.65
N ALA A 75 8.39 -2.23 8.00
CA ALA A 75 9.42 -3.25 7.84
C ALA A 75 9.00 -4.30 6.81
N SER A 76 9.99 -4.96 6.22
CA SER A 76 9.73 -6.08 5.30
C SER A 76 8.91 -7.17 6.00
N GLY A 77 7.88 -7.64 5.31
CA GLY A 77 6.95 -8.60 5.87
C GLY A 77 5.70 -7.96 6.48
N ASP A 78 5.67 -6.65 6.60
CA ASP A 78 4.49 -5.98 7.13
C ASP A 78 3.28 -6.17 6.20
N LEU A 79 2.12 -6.27 6.82
CA LEU A 79 0.84 -6.44 6.14
C LEU A 79 0.05 -5.13 6.21
N LEU A 80 -0.36 -4.63 5.04
CA LEU A 80 -1.08 -3.38 4.93
C LEU A 80 -2.42 -3.60 4.21
N ILE A 81 -3.35 -2.66 4.41
CA ILE A 81 -4.67 -2.71 3.77
C ILE A 81 -4.86 -1.44 2.95
N LEU A 82 -5.20 -1.60 1.67
CA LEU A 82 -5.53 -0.50 0.78
C LEU A 82 -7.04 -0.37 0.68
N VAL A 83 -7.52 0.84 0.90
CA VAL A 83 -8.96 1.14 0.87
C VAL A 83 -9.31 2.02 -0.29
#